data_3bd289548e65833a7365aa9b9b22f88f
#
_entry.id   3bd289548e65833a7365aa9b9b22f88f
#
_cell.length_a   1.000
_cell.length_b   1.000
_cell.length_c   1.000
_cell.angle_alpha   90.00
_cell.angle_beta   90.00
_cell.angle_gamma   90.00
#
_symmetry.space_group_name_H-M   'P 1'
#
loop_
_entity.id
_entity.type
_entity.pdbx_description
1 polymer ?
#
loop_
_entity_poly.entity_id
_entity_poly.type
_entity_poly.pdbx_seq_one_letter_code
_entity_poly.pdbx_strand_id
1 'polypeptide(L)'
;MFIAITLHLLAVVIWVGGMFFAYMALRPVAATLLEPPQRLPLWSQTFARFFPWVWAAVILLPVTGYWMILNVFGGFGGLALYIHIMQGVGILMMLIFLHVFFAPYRRLKQAVAAGDFAVAGKHLALLEQPRARLVGSDLLAAGFEEQLSAAFVGLRHRRVVE
;
A
#
# COMPACT_ATOMS: atom_id res chain seq x y z
N MET A 1 14.76 -19.62 13.27
CA MET A 1 13.46 -19.04 13.66
C MET A 1 13.48 -17.51 13.57
N PHE A 2 14.33 -16.80 14.33
CA PHE A 2 14.35 -15.32 14.34
C PHE A 2 14.52 -14.66 12.97
N ILE A 3 15.45 -15.15 12.15
CA ILE A 3 15.72 -14.60 10.81
C ILE A 3 14.45 -14.67 9.93
N ALA A 4 13.76 -15.81 9.90
CA ALA A 4 12.56 -15.95 9.06
C ALA A 4 11.43 -15.00 9.51
N ILE A 5 11.20 -14.85 10.82
CA ILE A 5 10.22 -13.91 11.36
C ILE A 5 10.62 -12.47 11.01
N THR A 6 11.88 -12.11 11.21
CA THR A 6 12.38 -10.76 10.91
C THR A 6 12.21 -10.42 9.42
N LEU A 7 12.59 -11.31 8.53
CA LEU A 7 12.43 -11.11 7.09
C LEU A 7 10.96 -11.04 6.68
N HIS A 8 10.11 -11.86 7.28
CA HIS A 8 8.66 -11.84 7.05
C HIS A 8 8.06 -10.49 7.45
N LEU A 9 8.35 -10.03 8.68
CA LEU A 9 7.85 -8.74 9.18
C LEU A 9 8.40 -7.56 8.36
N LEU A 10 9.68 -7.59 7.99
CA LEU A 10 10.28 -6.56 7.15
C LEU A 10 9.59 -6.48 5.79
N ALA A 11 9.31 -7.63 5.16
CA ALA A 11 8.61 -7.68 3.90
C ALA A 11 7.17 -7.11 4.00
N VAL A 12 6.45 -7.42 5.10
CA VAL A 12 5.14 -6.83 5.39
C VAL A 12 5.24 -5.30 5.52
N VAL A 13 6.20 -4.80 6.31
CA VAL A 13 6.38 -3.35 6.53
C VAL A 13 6.72 -2.63 5.23
N ILE A 14 7.62 -3.18 4.41
CA ILE A 14 7.97 -2.58 3.11
C ILE A 14 6.75 -2.52 2.20
N TRP A 15 6.03 -3.60 2.06
CA TRP A 15 4.89 -3.66 1.13
C TRP A 15 3.71 -2.84 1.63
N VAL A 16 3.19 -3.15 2.82
CA VAL A 16 1.99 -2.49 3.37
C VAL A 16 2.29 -1.04 3.74
N GLY A 17 3.43 -0.78 4.39
CA GLY A 17 3.86 0.57 4.76
C GLY A 17 4.12 1.46 3.55
N GLY A 18 4.75 0.92 2.49
CA GLY A 18 4.95 1.66 1.25
C GLY A 18 3.64 1.99 0.53
N MET A 19 2.67 1.08 0.53
CA MET A 19 1.34 1.35 -0.02
C MET A 19 0.57 2.37 0.83
N PHE A 20 0.67 2.27 2.15
CA PHE A 20 0.08 3.25 3.08
C PHE A 20 0.66 4.65 2.83
N PHE A 21 1.98 4.77 2.75
CA PHE A 21 2.65 6.04 2.45
C PHE A 21 2.21 6.61 1.09
N ALA A 22 2.18 5.78 0.06
CA ALA A 22 1.78 6.21 -1.28
C ALA A 22 0.34 6.74 -1.30
N TYR A 23 -0.57 6.10 -0.56
CA TYR A 23 -1.97 6.49 -0.53
C TYR A 23 -2.25 7.69 0.41
N MET A 24 -1.72 7.65 1.63
CA MET A 24 -2.04 8.64 2.66
C MET A 24 -1.22 9.93 2.57
N ALA A 25 0.02 9.85 2.08
CA ALA A 25 0.91 11.01 2.01
C ALA A 25 1.17 11.46 0.56
N LEU A 26 1.69 10.57 -0.28
CA LEU A 26 2.13 10.97 -1.62
C LEU A 26 0.96 11.39 -2.51
N ARG A 27 -0.17 10.68 -2.45
CA ARG A 27 -1.34 10.97 -3.29
C ARG A 27 -1.93 12.36 -3.04
N PRO A 28 -2.29 12.78 -1.82
CA PRO A 28 -2.83 14.11 -1.57
C PRO A 28 -1.82 15.21 -1.90
N VAL A 29 -0.55 15.04 -1.54
CA VAL A 29 0.51 16.02 -1.85
C VAL A 29 0.69 16.18 -3.35
N ALA A 30 0.76 15.09 -4.11
CA ALA A 30 0.87 15.16 -5.56
C ALA A 30 -0.37 15.79 -6.21
N ALA A 31 -1.56 15.60 -5.62
CA ALA A 31 -2.79 16.19 -6.13
C ALA A 31 -2.86 17.72 -5.92
N THR A 32 -2.25 18.23 -4.85
CA THR A 32 -2.25 19.67 -4.54
C THR A 32 -1.12 20.44 -5.22
N LEU A 33 0.05 19.80 -5.39
CA LEU A 33 1.26 20.49 -5.86
C LEU A 33 1.50 20.37 -7.38
N LEU A 34 0.94 19.34 -8.02
CA LEU A 34 1.26 19.02 -9.41
C LEU A 34 0.02 19.10 -10.31
N GLU A 35 0.17 19.67 -11.49
CA GLU A 35 -0.81 19.61 -12.55
C GLU A 35 -0.97 18.16 -13.10
N PRO A 36 -2.15 17.78 -13.63
CA PRO A 36 -2.40 16.43 -14.14
C PRO A 36 -1.30 15.87 -15.06
N PRO A 37 -0.72 16.62 -16.02
CA PRO A 37 0.35 16.11 -16.86
C PRO A 37 1.62 15.76 -16.09
N GLN A 38 1.90 16.43 -14.98
CA GLN A 38 3.10 16.20 -14.15
C GLN A 38 2.91 15.04 -13.16
N ARG A 39 1.66 14.80 -12.72
CA ARG A 39 1.34 13.69 -11.81
C ARG A 39 1.57 12.32 -12.42
N LEU A 40 1.27 12.16 -13.71
CA LEU A 40 1.37 10.87 -14.38
C LEU A 40 2.81 10.34 -14.46
N PRO A 41 3.82 11.15 -14.90
CA PRO A 41 5.21 10.76 -14.83
C PRO A 41 5.69 10.47 -13.40
N LEU A 42 5.26 11.27 -12.41
CA LEU A 42 5.59 11.03 -11.01
C LEU A 42 5.15 9.63 -10.57
N TRP A 43 3.88 9.29 -10.79
CA TRP A 43 3.35 7.98 -10.42
C TRP A 43 4.02 6.83 -11.17
N SER A 44 4.25 7.00 -12.48
CA SER A 44 4.94 5.99 -13.28
C SER A 44 6.34 5.70 -12.77
N GLN A 45 7.11 6.75 -12.40
CA GLN A 45 8.46 6.61 -11.85
C GLN A 45 8.46 6.07 -10.42
N THR A 46 7.52 6.51 -9.59
CA THR A 46 7.36 6.01 -8.21
C THR A 46 7.08 4.51 -8.22
N PHE A 47 6.12 4.05 -9.03
CA PHE A 47 5.80 2.63 -9.15
C PHE A 47 6.96 1.84 -9.77
N ALA A 48 7.68 2.39 -10.75
CA ALA A 48 8.84 1.73 -11.33
C ALA A 48 9.93 1.43 -10.29
N ARG A 49 10.10 2.29 -9.29
CA ARG A 49 11.07 2.10 -8.19
C ARG A 49 10.51 1.27 -7.04
N PHE A 50 9.23 1.34 -6.79
CA PHE A 50 8.59 0.65 -5.66
C PHE A 50 8.26 -0.82 -5.96
N PHE A 51 7.78 -1.14 -7.16
CA PHE A 51 7.34 -2.50 -7.49
C PHE A 51 8.41 -3.58 -7.42
N PRO A 52 9.71 -3.33 -7.71
CA PRO A 52 10.75 -4.33 -7.44
C PRO A 52 10.80 -4.78 -5.97
N TRP A 53 10.61 -3.85 -5.04
CA TRP A 53 10.55 -4.17 -3.60
C TRP A 53 9.27 -4.95 -3.24
N VAL A 54 8.15 -4.62 -3.88
CA VAL A 54 6.90 -5.40 -3.71
C VAL A 54 7.06 -6.81 -4.27
N TRP A 55 7.74 -6.98 -5.42
CA TRP A 55 8.04 -8.30 -5.97
C TRP A 55 8.92 -9.12 -5.02
N ALA A 56 9.95 -8.51 -4.43
CA ALA A 56 10.76 -9.16 -3.41
C ALA A 56 9.90 -9.60 -2.20
N ALA A 57 8.99 -8.74 -1.74
CA ALA A 57 8.07 -9.06 -0.64
C ALA A 57 7.08 -10.18 -1.01
N VAL A 58 6.51 -10.16 -2.23
CA VAL A 58 5.58 -11.18 -2.75
C VAL A 58 6.22 -12.57 -2.78
N ILE A 59 7.52 -12.64 -3.03
CA ILE A 59 8.27 -13.91 -3.00
C ILE A 59 8.66 -14.28 -1.57
N LEU A 60 9.17 -13.32 -0.81
CA LEU A 60 9.73 -13.55 0.52
C LEU A 60 8.65 -13.95 1.55
N LEU A 61 7.46 -13.35 1.45
CA LEU A 61 6.36 -13.61 2.39
C LEU A 61 5.89 -15.07 2.37
N PRO A 62 5.54 -15.69 1.22
CA PRO A 62 5.18 -17.10 1.20
C PRO A 62 6.35 -18.01 1.57
N VAL A 63 7.58 -17.72 1.09
CA VAL A 63 8.76 -18.53 1.41
C VAL A 63 8.98 -18.58 2.93
N THR A 64 9.02 -17.44 3.60
CA THR A 64 9.20 -17.37 5.05
C THR A 64 7.99 -17.89 5.82
N GLY A 65 6.76 -17.61 5.35
CA GLY A 65 5.52 -18.05 5.96
C GLY A 65 5.38 -19.58 5.94
N TYR A 66 5.55 -20.20 4.77
CA TYR A 66 5.49 -21.66 4.67
C TYR A 66 6.66 -22.36 5.36
N TRP A 67 7.85 -21.75 5.33
CA TRP A 67 8.97 -22.27 6.12
C TRP A 67 8.63 -22.32 7.61
N MET A 68 8.00 -21.27 8.15
CA MET A 68 7.55 -21.24 9.55
C MET A 68 6.46 -22.28 9.82
N ILE A 69 5.49 -22.45 8.92
CA ILE A 69 4.44 -23.48 9.06
C ILE A 69 5.05 -24.88 9.18
N LEU A 70 6.02 -25.21 8.35
CA LEU A 70 6.61 -26.54 8.31
C LEU A 70 7.60 -26.79 9.46
N ASN A 71 8.41 -25.81 9.83
CA ASN A 71 9.52 -26.01 10.78
C ASN A 71 9.22 -25.52 12.20
N VAL A 72 8.22 -24.65 12.38
CA VAL A 72 7.90 -24.09 13.71
C VAL A 72 6.55 -24.60 14.21
N PHE A 73 5.54 -24.69 13.34
CA PHE A 73 4.20 -25.12 13.71
C PHE A 73 3.94 -26.62 13.46
N GLY A 74 4.93 -27.36 12.96
CA GLY A 74 4.81 -28.81 12.75
C GLY A 74 3.96 -29.22 11.56
N GLY A 75 3.72 -28.32 10.60
CA GLY A 75 2.95 -28.56 9.39
C GLY A 75 1.53 -28.00 9.44
N PHE A 76 0.68 -28.41 8.50
CA PHE A 76 -0.67 -27.87 8.32
C PHE A 76 -1.72 -28.44 9.26
N GLY A 77 -1.42 -29.57 9.94
CA GLY A 77 -2.34 -30.23 10.86
C GLY A 77 -2.37 -29.51 12.21
N GLY A 78 -3.48 -28.83 12.51
CA GLY A 78 -3.67 -28.16 13.81
C GLY A 78 -3.24 -26.69 13.85
N LEU A 79 -3.06 -26.05 12.71
CA LEU A 79 -2.80 -24.62 12.65
C LEU A 79 -3.95 -23.81 13.25
N ALA A 80 -3.61 -22.81 14.05
CA ALA A 80 -4.60 -21.89 14.61
C ALA A 80 -5.32 -21.10 13.51
N LEU A 81 -6.58 -20.79 13.71
CA LEU A 81 -7.44 -20.10 12.73
C LEU A 81 -6.83 -18.79 12.21
N TYR A 82 -6.13 -18.03 13.05
CA TYR A 82 -5.50 -16.78 12.64
C TYR A 82 -4.43 -16.97 11.56
N ILE A 83 -3.73 -18.13 11.52
CA ILE A 83 -2.73 -18.42 10.48
C ILE A 83 -3.42 -18.64 9.13
N HIS A 84 -4.56 -19.34 9.11
CA HIS A 84 -5.35 -19.52 7.89
C HIS A 84 -5.90 -18.19 7.38
N ILE A 85 -6.40 -17.32 8.28
CA ILE A 85 -6.88 -15.99 7.90
C ILE A 85 -5.73 -15.17 7.33
N MET A 86 -4.56 -15.13 7.99
CA MET A 86 -3.38 -14.40 7.53
C MET A 86 -2.93 -14.90 6.15
N GLN A 87 -2.91 -16.21 5.94
CA GLN A 87 -2.58 -16.83 4.65
C GLN A 87 -3.59 -16.44 3.57
N GLY A 88 -4.89 -16.51 3.85
CA GLY A 88 -5.93 -16.14 2.89
C GLY A 88 -5.85 -14.65 2.49
N VAL A 89 -5.68 -13.76 3.47
CA VAL A 89 -5.49 -12.32 3.22
C VAL A 89 -4.20 -12.07 2.43
N GLY A 90 -3.10 -12.74 2.77
CA GLY A 90 -1.83 -12.63 2.05
C GLY A 90 -1.96 -13.04 0.58
N ILE A 91 -2.59 -14.18 0.30
CA ILE A 91 -2.85 -14.66 -1.07
C ILE A 91 -3.73 -13.65 -1.83
N LEU A 92 -4.81 -13.17 -1.21
CA LEU A 92 -5.68 -12.18 -1.83
C LEU A 92 -4.91 -10.90 -2.20
N MET A 93 -4.06 -10.39 -1.30
CA MET A 93 -3.22 -9.23 -1.56
C MET A 93 -2.24 -9.46 -2.73
N MET A 94 -1.65 -10.66 -2.83
CA MET A 94 -0.77 -11.02 -3.94
C MET A 94 -1.53 -11.04 -5.27
N LEU A 95 -2.72 -11.60 -5.31
CA LEU A 95 -3.56 -11.63 -6.52
C LEU A 95 -3.96 -10.22 -6.97
N ILE A 96 -4.34 -9.36 -6.02
CA ILE A 96 -4.64 -7.94 -6.30
C ILE A 96 -3.38 -7.23 -6.86
N PHE A 97 -2.22 -7.46 -6.26
CA PHE A 97 -0.97 -6.87 -6.75
C PHE A 97 -0.63 -7.34 -8.18
N LEU A 98 -0.74 -8.64 -8.45
CA LEU A 98 -0.53 -9.18 -9.79
C LEU A 98 -1.47 -8.54 -10.81
N HIS A 99 -2.75 -8.42 -10.48
CA HIS A 99 -3.72 -7.75 -11.34
C HIS A 99 -3.32 -6.29 -11.61
N VAL A 100 -2.99 -5.54 -10.56
CA VAL A 100 -2.56 -4.13 -10.66
C VAL A 100 -1.28 -3.98 -11.50
N PHE A 101 -0.31 -4.87 -11.31
CA PHE A 101 0.96 -4.81 -12.03
C PHE A 101 0.79 -5.12 -13.53
N PHE A 102 0.07 -6.19 -13.86
CA PHE A 102 -0.02 -6.65 -15.24
C PHE A 102 -1.06 -5.90 -16.08
N ALA A 103 -2.10 -5.33 -15.49
CA ALA A 103 -3.12 -4.62 -16.24
C ALA A 103 -2.94 -3.09 -16.16
N PRO A 104 -3.36 -2.36 -15.11
CA PRO A 104 -3.35 -0.89 -15.15
C PRO A 104 -1.95 -0.26 -15.14
N TYR A 105 -0.97 -0.83 -14.40
CA TYR A 105 0.36 -0.25 -14.35
C TYR A 105 1.11 -0.32 -15.67
N ARG A 106 1.07 -1.45 -16.36
CA ARG A 106 1.71 -1.57 -17.69
C ARG A 106 1.10 -0.62 -18.71
N ARG A 107 -0.22 -0.45 -18.68
CA ARG A 107 -0.93 0.48 -19.56
C ARG A 107 -0.61 1.93 -19.22
N LEU A 108 -0.54 2.27 -17.92
CA LEU A 108 -0.08 3.60 -17.48
C LEU A 108 1.32 3.92 -18.03
N LYS A 109 2.27 3.00 -17.88
CA LYS A 109 3.64 3.16 -18.36
C LYS A 109 3.70 3.38 -19.87
N GLN A 110 2.93 2.62 -20.64
CA GLN A 110 2.85 2.74 -22.11
C GLN A 110 2.22 4.08 -22.52
N ALA A 111 1.14 4.49 -21.88
CA ALA A 111 0.47 5.75 -22.18
C ALA A 111 1.34 6.98 -21.86
N VAL A 112 2.07 6.94 -20.72
CA VAL A 112 3.04 8.00 -20.37
C VAL A 112 4.18 8.06 -21.39
N ALA A 113 4.70 6.92 -21.84
CA ALA A 113 5.75 6.86 -22.85
C ALA A 113 5.28 7.35 -24.24
N ALA A 114 4.01 7.17 -24.57
CA ALA A 114 3.41 7.66 -25.79
C ALA A 114 2.99 9.15 -25.74
N GLY A 115 3.10 9.80 -24.57
CA GLY A 115 2.64 11.18 -24.36
C GLY A 115 1.12 11.35 -24.35
N ASP A 116 0.35 10.26 -24.28
CA ASP A 116 -1.10 10.27 -24.22
C ASP A 116 -1.58 10.41 -22.76
N PHE A 117 -1.61 11.63 -22.29
CA PHE A 117 -2.00 11.95 -20.90
C PHE A 117 -3.47 11.66 -20.61
N ALA A 118 -4.36 11.65 -21.60
CA ALA A 118 -5.76 11.33 -21.40
C ALA A 118 -5.97 9.83 -21.09
N VAL A 119 -5.30 8.95 -21.82
CA VAL A 119 -5.31 7.51 -21.57
C VAL A 119 -4.54 7.18 -20.29
N ALA A 120 -3.39 7.82 -20.05
CA ALA A 120 -2.62 7.64 -18.83
C ALA A 120 -3.43 8.02 -17.58
N GLY A 121 -4.21 9.11 -17.62
CA GLY A 121 -5.08 9.54 -16.53
C GLY A 121 -6.17 8.51 -16.18
N LYS A 122 -6.79 7.87 -17.17
CA LYS A 122 -7.76 6.78 -16.95
C LYS A 122 -7.13 5.59 -16.24
N HIS A 123 -5.91 5.19 -16.63
CA HIS A 123 -5.21 4.07 -16.01
C HIS A 123 -4.69 4.39 -14.60
N LEU A 124 -4.31 5.63 -14.34
CA LEU A 124 -3.98 6.09 -12.99
C LEU A 124 -5.21 6.04 -12.07
N ALA A 125 -6.36 6.52 -12.55
CA ALA A 125 -7.62 6.44 -11.80
C ALA A 125 -7.99 5.00 -11.45
N LEU A 126 -7.74 4.02 -12.31
CA LEU A 126 -7.94 2.60 -12.01
C LEU A 126 -7.01 2.07 -10.92
N LEU A 127 -5.78 2.59 -10.83
CA LEU A 127 -4.84 2.26 -9.74
C LEU A 127 -5.24 2.88 -8.40
N GLU A 128 -5.90 4.04 -8.46
CA GLU A 128 -6.33 4.79 -7.28
C GLU A 128 -7.73 4.40 -6.76
N GLN A 129 -8.64 3.93 -7.63
CA GLN A 129 -10.05 3.65 -7.31
C GLN A 129 -10.36 2.43 -6.43
N PRO A 130 -9.60 1.34 -6.36
CA PRO A 130 -10.05 0.13 -5.66
C PRO A 130 -10.35 0.32 -4.17
N ARG A 131 -9.92 1.42 -3.57
CA ARG A 131 -10.07 1.67 -2.13
C ARG A 131 -11.13 2.69 -1.75
N ALA A 132 -11.47 3.62 -2.61
CA ALA A 132 -12.49 4.63 -2.31
C ALA A 132 -13.91 4.03 -2.18
N ARG A 133 -14.15 2.84 -2.73
CA ARG A 133 -15.45 2.16 -2.64
C ARG A 133 -15.56 1.11 -1.53
N LEU A 134 -14.43 0.61 -0.99
CA LEU A 134 -14.45 -0.48 -0.02
C LEU A 134 -14.28 -0.05 1.43
N VAL A 135 -13.78 1.16 1.66
CA VAL A 135 -13.65 1.72 3.01
C VAL A 135 -14.25 3.11 2.95
N GLY A 136 -15.20 3.40 3.81
CA GLY A 136 -15.75 4.75 4.00
C GLY A 136 -14.65 5.73 4.42
N SER A 137 -13.69 5.97 3.51
CA SER A 137 -12.44 6.70 3.73
C SER A 137 -12.69 8.16 4.07
N ASP A 138 -13.83 8.71 3.63
CA ASP A 138 -14.19 10.10 3.95
C ASP A 138 -14.58 10.26 5.42
N LEU A 139 -15.17 9.21 6.05
CA LEU A 139 -15.50 9.21 7.47
C LEU A 139 -14.25 9.02 8.36
N LEU A 140 -13.28 8.19 7.93
CA LEU A 140 -12.05 7.99 8.69
C LEU A 140 -11.07 9.15 8.52
N ALA A 141 -10.97 9.74 7.34
CA ALA A 141 -10.15 10.93 7.09
C ALA A 141 -10.71 12.15 7.84
N ALA A 142 -12.01 12.39 7.77
CA ALA A 142 -12.68 13.47 8.53
C ALA A 142 -12.52 13.29 10.05
N GLY A 143 -12.71 12.08 10.57
CA GLY A 143 -12.52 11.78 11.99
C GLY A 143 -11.07 11.94 12.47
N PHE A 144 -10.09 11.62 11.62
CA PHE A 144 -8.68 11.78 11.96
C PHE A 144 -8.22 13.24 11.89
N GLU A 145 -8.68 14.03 10.91
CA GLU A 145 -8.42 15.47 10.83
C GLU A 145 -9.05 16.22 12.00
N GLU A 146 -10.28 15.86 12.40
CA GLU A 146 -10.95 16.45 13.55
C GLU A 146 -10.22 16.13 14.86
N GLN A 147 -9.72 14.89 15.04
CA GLN A 147 -8.93 14.52 16.21
C GLN A 147 -7.55 15.22 16.24
N LEU A 148 -6.88 15.37 15.11
CA LEU A 148 -5.62 16.10 15.03
C LEU A 148 -5.82 17.59 15.31
N SER A 149 -6.86 18.21 14.75
CA SER A 149 -7.15 19.62 15.00
C SER A 149 -7.50 19.88 16.47
N ALA A 150 -8.30 19.01 17.08
CA ALA A 150 -8.62 19.09 18.52
C ALA A 150 -7.37 18.93 19.41
N ALA A 151 -6.47 17.99 19.05
CA ALA A 151 -5.21 17.80 19.77
C ALA A 151 -4.27 19.02 19.65
N PHE A 152 -4.19 19.63 18.46
CA PHE A 152 -3.39 20.85 18.25
C PHE A 152 -3.97 22.08 18.93
N VAL A 153 -5.30 22.24 18.98
CA VAL A 153 -5.97 23.32 19.71
C VAL A 153 -5.77 23.15 21.23
N GLY A 154 -5.86 21.91 21.73
CA GLY A 154 -5.59 21.61 23.14
C GLY A 154 -4.15 21.90 23.59
N LEU A 155 -3.16 21.66 22.72
CA LEU A 155 -1.75 21.97 22.97
C LEU A 155 -1.48 23.49 22.93
N ARG A 156 -2.20 24.23 22.09
CA ARG A 156 -2.07 25.69 22.02
C ARG A 156 -2.62 26.39 23.26
N HIS A 157 -3.68 25.87 23.85
CA HIS A 157 -4.28 26.44 25.07
C HIS A 157 -3.41 26.22 26.32
N ARG A 158 -2.63 25.15 26.37
CA ARG A 158 -1.73 24.89 27.51
C ARG A 158 -0.48 25.80 27.53
N ARG A 159 -0.07 26.38 26.42
CA ARG A 159 1.07 27.31 26.34
C ARG A 159 0.74 28.76 26.66
N VAL A 160 -0.52 29.08 26.85
CA VAL A 160 -0.94 30.49 27.15
C VAL A 160 -1.22 30.67 28.65
N VAL A 161 -1.18 29.61 29.46
CA VAL A 161 -1.52 29.63 30.89
C VAL A 161 -0.28 29.41 31.78
N GLU A 162 0.94 29.26 31.21
CA GLU A 162 2.23 29.33 31.90
C GLU A 162 2.94 30.65 31.55
#